data_02576545fd251a9dd10a5c8b88cbbc95
#
_entry.id   02576545fd251a9dd10a5c8b88cbbc95
#
_cell.length_a   1.000
_cell.length_b   1.000
_cell.length_c   1.000
_cell.angle_alpha   90.00
_cell.angle_beta   90.00
_cell.angle_gamma   90.00
#
_symmetry.space_group_name_H-M   'P 1'
#
loop_
_entity.id
_entity.type
_entity.pdbx_description
1 polymer ?
#
loop_
_entity_poly.entity_id
_entity_poly.type
_entity_poly.pdbx_seq_one_letter_code
_entity_poly.pdbx_strand_id
1 'polypeptide(L)'
;LIEKHSFTDVIFLLLRGDFPNEKEKALLEAMLVASVENGLEAPSLYIPRVVAASGNDMHVALASGMLAIGSKHGGAVEKAAEFLNDHKEERAEAVVEEHIKDVIPGFGHKIYKEGDPRTRALYEKAKALGFPCRFFDFGFAIEKELEKKKGKKLPLNIDGAIAAVMLELGFDARLGKAFFLISRIVAMASHVKEEMEQKNSYYRLDETEVQNEE
;
A
#
# COMPACT_ATOMS: atom_id res chain seq x y z
N LEU A 1 -22.50 14.76 11.34
CA LEU A 1 -21.28 13.94 11.24
C LEU A 1 -20.28 14.28 12.34
N ILE A 2 -19.86 15.53 12.48
CA ILE A 2 -18.76 15.99 13.38
C ILE A 2 -18.93 15.50 14.83
N GLU A 3 -20.13 15.47 15.36
CA GLU A 3 -20.38 15.10 16.76
C GLU A 3 -20.35 13.59 17.03
N LYS A 4 -20.53 12.76 16.00
CA LYS A 4 -20.81 11.32 16.18
C LYS A 4 -19.88 10.39 15.40
N HIS A 5 -19.10 10.91 14.46
CA HIS A 5 -18.35 10.09 13.54
C HIS A 5 -16.89 10.53 13.45
N SER A 6 -15.98 9.56 13.41
CA SER A 6 -14.56 9.80 13.18
C SER A 6 -14.26 10.01 11.68
N PHE A 7 -13.05 10.44 11.38
CA PHE A 7 -12.59 10.55 9.99
C PHE A 7 -12.62 9.20 9.25
N THR A 8 -12.31 8.11 9.93
CA THR A 8 -12.37 6.75 9.40
C THR A 8 -13.81 6.33 9.05
N ASP A 9 -14.79 6.70 9.89
CA ASP A 9 -16.23 6.47 9.58
C ASP A 9 -16.64 7.20 8.31
N VAL A 10 -16.17 8.43 8.12
CA VAL A 10 -16.49 9.25 6.93
C VAL A 10 -15.82 8.69 5.67
N ILE A 11 -14.56 8.23 5.76
CA ILE A 11 -13.88 7.53 4.64
C ILE A 11 -14.73 6.32 4.22
N PHE A 12 -15.16 5.51 5.17
CA PHE A 12 -15.94 4.31 4.90
C PHE A 12 -17.29 4.66 4.23
N LEU A 13 -18.00 5.63 4.77
CA LEU A 13 -19.25 6.11 4.20
C LEU A 13 -19.10 6.60 2.76
N LEU A 14 -18.09 7.43 2.49
CA LEU A 14 -17.90 8.03 1.16
C LEU A 14 -17.45 7.02 0.10
N LEU A 15 -16.70 6.00 0.49
CA LEU A 15 -16.12 5.03 -0.46
C LEU A 15 -16.97 3.75 -0.59
N ARG A 16 -17.83 3.46 0.38
CA ARG A 16 -18.69 2.27 0.36
C ARG A 16 -20.19 2.58 0.33
N GLY A 17 -20.62 3.74 0.85
CA GLY A 17 -22.01 4.18 0.85
C GLY A 17 -22.78 3.95 2.15
N ASP A 18 -22.17 3.30 3.15
CA ASP A 18 -22.74 3.03 4.47
C ASP A 18 -21.71 3.31 5.59
N PHE A 19 -22.18 3.39 6.84
CA PHE A 19 -21.27 3.53 7.98
C PHE A 19 -20.70 2.18 8.40
N PRO A 20 -19.42 2.13 8.82
CA PRO A 20 -18.83 0.91 9.37
C PRO A 20 -19.41 0.59 10.74
N ASN A 21 -19.46 -0.69 11.08
CA ASN A 21 -19.52 -1.12 12.46
C ASN A 21 -18.14 -0.96 13.12
N GLU A 22 -18.07 -1.13 14.46
CA GLU A 22 -16.83 -0.93 15.22
C GLU A 22 -15.67 -1.84 14.78
N LYS A 23 -15.97 -3.04 14.29
CA LYS A 23 -14.94 -3.98 13.81
C LYS A 23 -14.40 -3.57 12.44
N GLU A 24 -15.29 -3.19 11.53
CA GLU A 24 -14.92 -2.69 10.19
C GLU A 24 -14.08 -1.41 10.30
N LYS A 25 -14.51 -0.47 11.16
CA LYS A 25 -13.75 0.74 11.48
C LYS A 25 -12.35 0.42 11.99
N ALA A 26 -12.25 -0.46 13.00
CA ALA A 26 -10.96 -0.82 13.60
C ALA A 26 -10.01 -1.50 12.61
N LEU A 27 -10.53 -2.28 11.66
CA LEU A 27 -9.72 -2.94 10.63
C LEU A 27 -9.28 -1.94 9.56
N LEU A 28 -10.18 -1.05 9.11
CA LEU A 28 -9.83 0.02 8.17
C LEU A 28 -8.76 0.95 8.75
N GLU A 29 -8.90 1.35 10.01
CA GLU A 29 -7.94 2.20 10.70
C GLU A 29 -6.55 1.54 10.79
N ALA A 30 -6.50 0.25 11.16
CA ALA A 30 -5.25 -0.51 11.17
C ALA A 30 -4.58 -0.57 9.79
N MET A 31 -5.35 -0.74 8.72
CA MET A 31 -4.86 -0.73 7.34
C MET A 31 -4.26 0.63 6.96
N LEU A 32 -4.95 1.73 7.27
CA LEU A 32 -4.46 3.09 7.00
C LEU A 32 -3.16 3.37 7.76
N VAL A 33 -3.09 3.00 9.04
CA VAL A 33 -1.87 3.16 9.85
C VAL A 33 -0.70 2.34 9.30
N ALA A 34 -0.94 1.10 8.86
CA ALA A 34 0.11 0.23 8.33
C ALA A 34 0.76 0.74 7.02
N SER A 35 0.07 1.62 6.29
CA SER A 35 0.52 2.16 5.00
C SER A 35 0.93 3.63 5.02
N VAL A 36 0.81 4.32 6.17
CA VAL A 36 1.05 5.77 6.27
C VAL A 36 2.49 6.15 5.93
N GLU A 37 3.47 5.38 6.40
CA GLU A 37 4.89 5.69 6.28
C GLU A 37 5.66 4.50 5.67
N ASN A 38 6.73 4.77 4.93
CA ASN A 38 7.58 3.73 4.32
C ASN A 38 9.04 4.17 4.13
N GLY A 39 9.49 5.20 4.83
CA GLY A 39 10.83 5.77 4.70
C GLY A 39 11.03 6.68 3.48
N LEU A 40 12.06 7.51 3.56
CA LEU A 40 12.35 8.58 2.59
C LEU A 40 12.73 8.09 1.19
N GLU A 41 13.10 6.83 1.03
CA GLU A 41 13.47 6.26 -0.28
C GLU A 41 12.28 6.09 -1.23
N ALA A 42 11.05 6.18 -0.70
CA ALA A 42 9.86 6.05 -1.50
C ALA A 42 9.64 7.29 -2.38
N PRO A 43 9.45 7.14 -3.71
CA PRO A 43 9.26 8.29 -4.61
C PRO A 43 8.19 9.26 -4.15
N SER A 44 7.07 8.78 -3.61
CA SER A 44 6.00 9.61 -3.07
C SER A 44 6.38 10.43 -1.84
N LEU A 45 7.49 10.13 -1.16
CA LEU A 45 8.01 10.88 -0.01
C LEU A 45 9.23 11.72 -0.38
N TYR A 46 10.11 11.21 -1.25
CA TYR A 46 11.30 11.93 -1.68
C TYR A 46 11.01 13.10 -2.62
N ILE A 47 10.17 12.87 -3.67
CA ILE A 47 9.85 13.89 -4.67
C ILE A 47 9.20 15.15 -4.05
N PRO A 48 8.23 15.05 -3.13
CA PRO A 48 7.70 16.22 -2.43
C PRO A 48 8.76 17.05 -1.70
N ARG A 49 9.75 16.43 -1.09
CA ARG A 49 10.87 17.14 -0.45
C ARG A 49 11.70 17.92 -1.46
N VAL A 50 12.04 17.32 -2.59
CA VAL A 50 12.78 17.99 -3.68
C VAL A 50 12.02 19.22 -4.17
N VAL A 51 10.71 19.10 -4.36
CA VAL A 51 9.84 20.20 -4.80
C VAL A 51 9.76 21.30 -3.73
N ALA A 52 9.62 20.94 -2.46
CA ALA A 52 9.60 21.89 -1.35
C ALA A 52 10.95 22.64 -1.21
N ALA A 53 12.08 21.91 -1.28
CA ALA A 53 13.44 22.49 -1.24
C ALA A 53 13.70 23.49 -2.37
N SER A 54 12.98 23.37 -3.49
CA SER A 54 13.04 24.30 -4.62
C SER A 54 12.21 25.57 -4.41
N GLY A 55 11.61 25.76 -3.22
CA GLY A 55 10.85 26.96 -2.84
C GLY A 55 9.36 26.91 -3.15
N ASN A 56 8.81 25.75 -3.42
CA ASN A 56 7.37 25.59 -3.67
C ASN A 56 6.57 25.44 -2.35
N ASP A 57 5.31 25.86 -2.42
CA ASP A 57 4.37 25.71 -1.28
C ASP A 57 3.97 24.26 -1.03
N MET A 58 3.47 23.98 0.18
CA MET A 58 3.03 22.66 0.66
C MET A 58 2.15 21.93 -0.34
N HIS A 59 1.11 22.56 -0.88
CA HIS A 59 0.15 21.90 -1.78
C HIS A 59 0.78 21.47 -3.11
N VAL A 60 1.74 22.25 -3.64
CA VAL A 60 2.49 21.91 -4.87
C VAL A 60 3.38 20.70 -4.62
N ALA A 61 4.08 20.71 -3.49
CA ALA A 61 4.92 19.59 -3.08
C ALA A 61 4.09 18.30 -2.88
N LEU A 62 2.95 18.37 -2.19
CA LEU A 62 2.06 17.22 -2.02
C LEU A 62 1.53 16.69 -3.36
N ALA A 63 1.13 17.58 -4.27
CA ALA A 63 0.69 17.19 -5.60
C ALA A 63 1.77 16.41 -6.37
N SER A 64 3.04 16.82 -6.27
CA SER A 64 4.17 16.11 -6.89
C SER A 64 4.35 14.69 -6.37
N GLY A 65 4.15 14.47 -5.06
CA GLY A 65 4.18 13.15 -4.45
C GLY A 65 3.04 12.24 -4.92
N MET A 66 1.84 12.80 -5.08
CA MET A 66 0.70 12.07 -5.66
C MET A 66 0.94 11.67 -7.11
N LEU A 67 1.53 12.55 -7.92
CA LEU A 67 1.89 12.28 -9.31
C LEU A 67 3.00 11.22 -9.45
N ALA A 68 3.81 11.02 -8.42
CA ALA A 68 4.85 9.98 -8.39
C ALA A 68 4.29 8.57 -8.15
N ILE A 69 3.00 8.44 -7.82
CA ILE A 69 2.34 7.15 -7.62
C ILE A 69 1.90 6.59 -8.97
N GLY A 70 2.40 5.41 -9.29
CA GLY A 70 2.16 4.76 -10.58
C GLY A 70 2.25 3.24 -10.48
N SER A 71 2.31 2.56 -11.62
CA SER A 71 2.32 1.08 -11.66
C SER A 71 3.49 0.42 -10.92
N LYS A 72 4.61 1.14 -10.73
CA LYS A 72 5.81 0.65 -10.04
C LYS A 72 5.92 1.12 -8.58
N HIS A 73 5.06 2.03 -8.15
CA HIS A 73 5.04 2.59 -6.80
C HIS A 73 3.62 2.97 -6.40
N GLY A 74 3.06 2.32 -5.38
CA GLY A 74 1.70 2.55 -4.90
C GLY A 74 0.57 2.00 -5.79
N GLY A 75 0.87 1.45 -6.96
CA GLY A 75 -0.11 0.85 -7.86
C GLY A 75 -0.32 -0.66 -7.68
N ALA A 76 0.45 -1.30 -6.81
CA ALA A 76 0.38 -2.73 -6.61
C ALA A 76 -0.86 -3.17 -5.83
N VAL A 77 -1.39 -2.31 -4.96
CA VAL A 77 -2.59 -2.62 -4.14
C VAL A 77 -3.81 -2.90 -5.01
N GLU A 78 -4.11 -2.04 -5.98
CA GLU A 78 -5.24 -2.19 -6.90
C GLU A 78 -5.14 -3.51 -7.68
N LYS A 79 -3.98 -3.75 -8.29
CA LYS A 79 -3.72 -4.98 -9.04
C LYS A 79 -3.78 -6.23 -8.16
N ALA A 80 -3.30 -6.15 -6.91
CA ALA A 80 -3.38 -7.25 -5.97
C ALA A 80 -4.83 -7.53 -5.55
N ALA A 81 -5.64 -6.48 -5.38
CA ALA A 81 -7.06 -6.62 -5.07
C ALA A 81 -7.84 -7.22 -6.22
N GLU A 82 -7.60 -6.76 -7.46
CA GLU A 82 -8.17 -7.37 -8.66
C GLU A 82 -7.80 -8.85 -8.74
N PHE A 83 -6.50 -9.17 -8.65
CA PHE A 83 -6.00 -10.53 -8.72
C PHE A 83 -6.62 -11.44 -7.66
N LEU A 84 -6.62 -11.04 -6.38
CA LEU A 84 -7.20 -11.84 -5.31
C LEU A 84 -8.73 -12.02 -5.47
N ASN A 85 -9.42 -10.99 -5.95
CA ASN A 85 -10.87 -11.05 -6.15
C ASN A 85 -11.25 -11.94 -7.34
N ASP A 86 -10.51 -11.87 -8.44
CA ASP A 86 -10.80 -12.63 -9.67
C ASP A 86 -10.59 -14.13 -9.46
N HIS A 87 -9.59 -14.52 -8.66
CA HIS A 87 -9.22 -15.91 -8.41
C HIS A 87 -9.73 -16.48 -7.07
N LYS A 88 -10.57 -15.75 -6.32
CA LYS A 88 -10.99 -16.13 -4.95
C LYS A 88 -11.70 -17.48 -4.80
N GLU A 89 -12.30 -17.99 -5.88
CA GLU A 89 -12.99 -19.29 -5.91
C GLU A 89 -12.10 -20.41 -6.47
N GLU A 90 -10.88 -20.10 -6.87
CA GLU A 90 -9.96 -21.04 -7.47
C GLU A 90 -9.01 -21.66 -6.44
N ARG A 91 -8.39 -22.77 -6.83
CA ARG A 91 -7.34 -23.39 -6.00
C ARG A 91 -6.02 -22.65 -6.23
N ALA A 92 -5.34 -22.28 -5.16
CA ALA A 92 -4.07 -21.56 -5.22
C ALA A 92 -3.01 -22.25 -6.10
N GLU A 93 -3.02 -23.59 -6.14
CA GLU A 93 -2.13 -24.40 -6.99
C GLU A 93 -2.37 -24.13 -8.49
N ALA A 94 -3.64 -24.07 -8.91
CA ALA A 94 -4.01 -23.80 -10.31
C ALA A 94 -3.64 -22.38 -10.72
N VAL A 95 -3.95 -21.39 -9.85
CA VAL A 95 -3.61 -19.99 -10.07
C VAL A 95 -2.10 -19.78 -10.19
N VAL A 96 -1.31 -20.39 -9.31
CA VAL A 96 0.16 -20.30 -9.38
C VAL A 96 0.70 -21.00 -10.63
N GLU A 97 0.09 -22.09 -11.07
CA GLU A 97 0.51 -22.78 -12.30
C GLU A 97 0.30 -21.92 -13.54
N GLU A 98 -0.86 -21.28 -13.64
CA GLU A 98 -1.20 -20.37 -14.73
C GLU A 98 -0.26 -19.15 -14.76
N HIS A 99 0.02 -18.55 -13.61
CA HIS A 99 0.81 -17.32 -13.48
C HIS A 99 2.28 -17.54 -13.09
N ILE A 100 2.82 -18.75 -13.23
CA ILE A 100 4.17 -19.08 -12.76
C ILE A 100 5.29 -18.24 -13.39
N LYS A 101 5.08 -17.76 -14.62
CA LYS A 101 6.04 -16.91 -15.34
C LYS A 101 5.86 -15.42 -15.07
N ASP A 102 4.74 -15.06 -14.48
CA ASP A 102 4.36 -13.66 -14.25
C ASP A 102 4.87 -13.14 -12.90
N VAL A 103 4.83 -11.82 -12.75
CA VAL A 103 4.96 -11.16 -11.46
C VAL A 103 3.56 -11.01 -10.87
N ILE A 104 3.24 -11.83 -9.87
CA ILE A 104 1.95 -11.75 -9.19
C ILE A 104 1.94 -10.52 -8.27
N PRO A 105 1.00 -9.57 -8.43
CA PRO A 105 0.92 -8.37 -7.61
C PRO A 105 0.64 -8.71 -6.14
N GLY A 106 1.27 -8.00 -5.21
CA GLY A 106 1.08 -8.24 -3.77
C GLY A 106 2.01 -9.30 -3.18
N PHE A 107 2.93 -9.89 -3.98
CA PHE A 107 3.86 -10.92 -3.52
C PHE A 107 5.33 -10.52 -3.72
N GLY A 108 6.17 -10.92 -2.76
CA GLY A 108 7.60 -10.61 -2.72
C GLY A 108 7.91 -9.24 -2.13
N HIS A 109 9.08 -9.11 -1.51
CA HIS A 109 9.57 -7.87 -0.90
C HIS A 109 11.07 -7.73 -1.06
N LYS A 110 11.58 -6.50 -1.21
CA LYS A 110 13.04 -6.27 -1.34
C LYS A 110 13.77 -6.59 -0.04
N ILE A 111 13.21 -6.22 1.09
CA ILE A 111 13.82 -6.35 2.43
C ILE A 111 13.27 -7.59 3.15
N TYR A 112 11.97 -7.71 3.29
CA TYR A 112 11.31 -8.78 4.06
C TYR A 112 11.18 -10.08 3.24
N LYS A 113 12.29 -10.82 3.10
CA LYS A 113 12.31 -12.06 2.31
C LYS A 113 11.55 -13.21 2.98
N GLU A 114 11.52 -13.25 4.30
CA GLU A 114 10.89 -14.31 5.09
C GLU A 114 9.42 -14.03 5.44
N GLY A 115 8.96 -12.79 5.28
CA GLY A 115 7.60 -12.36 5.57
C GLY A 115 7.54 -10.90 5.99
N ASP A 116 6.52 -10.18 5.53
CA ASP A 116 6.30 -8.78 5.92
C ASP A 116 5.59 -8.72 7.29
N PRO A 117 6.21 -8.13 8.33
CA PRO A 117 5.62 -8.08 9.66
C PRO A 117 4.30 -7.30 9.69
N ARG A 118 4.12 -6.33 8.79
CA ARG A 118 2.89 -5.54 8.69
C ARG A 118 1.72 -6.40 8.17
N THR A 119 1.98 -7.27 7.19
CA THR A 119 1.02 -8.27 6.69
C THR A 119 0.53 -9.15 7.81
N ARG A 120 1.46 -9.67 8.63
CA ARG A 120 1.10 -10.50 9.77
C ARG A 120 0.28 -9.75 10.81
N ALA A 121 0.67 -8.51 11.13
CA ALA A 121 -0.07 -7.68 12.08
C ALA A 121 -1.51 -7.40 11.62
N LEU A 122 -1.73 -7.10 10.34
CA LEU A 122 -3.06 -6.89 9.77
C LEU A 122 -3.90 -8.18 9.78
N TYR A 123 -3.31 -9.31 9.42
CA TYR A 123 -3.98 -10.61 9.50
C TYR A 123 -4.44 -10.96 10.91
N GLU A 124 -3.54 -10.86 11.90
CA GLU A 124 -3.87 -11.12 13.30
C GLU A 124 -4.94 -10.15 13.84
N LYS A 125 -4.88 -8.88 13.42
CA LYS A 125 -5.90 -7.88 13.74
C LYS A 125 -7.26 -8.27 13.16
N ALA A 126 -7.32 -8.66 11.89
CA ALA A 126 -8.56 -9.10 11.24
C ALA A 126 -9.16 -10.32 11.96
N LYS A 127 -8.33 -11.31 12.29
CA LYS A 127 -8.76 -12.49 13.06
C LYS A 127 -9.29 -12.13 14.43
N ALA A 128 -8.60 -11.30 15.18
CA ALA A 128 -9.01 -10.85 16.51
C ALA A 128 -10.37 -10.11 16.49
N LEU A 129 -10.67 -9.41 15.39
CA LEU A 129 -11.94 -8.75 15.17
C LEU A 129 -13.05 -9.70 14.67
N GLY A 130 -12.69 -10.95 14.34
CA GLY A 130 -13.62 -11.99 13.90
C GLY A 130 -13.99 -11.94 12.41
N PHE A 131 -13.12 -11.38 11.58
CA PHE A 131 -13.26 -11.45 10.13
C PHE A 131 -12.93 -12.86 9.62
N PRO A 132 -13.56 -13.32 8.51
CA PRO A 132 -13.29 -14.66 7.94
C PRO A 132 -11.87 -14.81 7.39
N CYS A 133 -11.19 -13.73 7.05
CA CYS A 133 -9.82 -13.66 6.52
C CYS A 133 -9.61 -14.47 5.23
N ARG A 134 -10.65 -14.66 4.41
CA ARG A 134 -10.60 -15.50 3.20
C ARG A 134 -9.54 -15.06 2.21
N PHE A 135 -9.40 -13.76 2.00
CA PHE A 135 -8.41 -13.22 1.07
C PHE A 135 -6.98 -13.30 1.59
N PHE A 136 -6.79 -13.18 2.91
CA PHE A 136 -5.49 -13.45 3.53
C PHE A 136 -5.10 -14.92 3.43
N ASP A 137 -6.02 -15.83 3.78
CA ASP A 137 -5.78 -17.27 3.74
C ASP A 137 -5.49 -17.74 2.31
N PHE A 138 -6.20 -17.19 1.32
CA PHE A 138 -5.92 -17.42 -0.09
C PHE A 138 -4.55 -16.88 -0.50
N GLY A 139 -4.18 -15.65 -0.09
CA GLY A 139 -2.86 -15.08 -0.31
C GLY A 139 -1.73 -15.93 0.28
N PHE A 140 -1.89 -16.42 1.50
CA PHE A 140 -0.90 -17.34 2.12
C PHE A 140 -0.84 -18.71 1.42
N ALA A 141 -1.96 -19.20 0.89
CA ALA A 141 -1.96 -20.41 0.08
C ALA A 141 -1.17 -20.21 -1.23
N ILE A 142 -1.34 -19.06 -1.90
CA ILE A 142 -0.55 -18.68 -3.08
C ILE A 142 0.94 -18.55 -2.73
N GLU A 143 1.29 -17.88 -1.61
CA GLU A 143 2.68 -17.76 -1.14
C GLU A 143 3.35 -19.13 -1.01
N LYS A 144 2.65 -20.09 -0.38
CA LYS A 144 3.13 -21.46 -0.19
C LYS A 144 3.35 -22.21 -1.51
N GLU A 145 2.42 -22.07 -2.46
CA GLU A 145 2.55 -22.72 -3.77
C GLU A 145 3.64 -22.06 -4.63
N LEU A 146 3.83 -20.73 -4.53
CA LEU A 146 4.94 -20.03 -5.18
C LEU A 146 6.29 -20.52 -4.64
N GLU A 147 6.43 -20.70 -3.33
CA GLU A 147 7.66 -21.23 -2.71
C GLU A 147 7.98 -22.63 -3.22
N LYS A 148 6.98 -23.52 -3.27
CA LYS A 148 7.16 -24.87 -3.82
C LYS A 148 7.62 -24.87 -5.27
N LYS A 149 7.00 -24.06 -6.13
CA LYS A 149 7.25 -24.08 -7.57
C LYS A 149 8.49 -23.28 -7.99
N LYS A 150 8.80 -22.16 -7.31
CA LYS A 150 9.95 -21.28 -7.62
C LYS A 150 11.19 -21.60 -6.80
N GLY A 151 11.11 -22.43 -5.77
CA GLY A 151 12.22 -22.75 -4.87
C GLY A 151 12.73 -21.55 -4.06
N LYS A 152 11.94 -20.46 -3.99
CA LYS A 152 12.24 -19.25 -3.21
C LYS A 152 10.96 -18.66 -2.64
N LYS A 153 11.08 -18.10 -1.45
CA LYS A 153 9.96 -17.46 -0.77
C LYS A 153 9.62 -16.12 -1.42
N LEU A 154 8.34 -15.93 -1.71
CA LEU A 154 7.77 -14.68 -2.21
C LEU A 154 6.58 -14.34 -1.30
N PRO A 155 6.84 -13.74 -0.13
CA PRO A 155 5.80 -13.53 0.87
C PRO A 155 4.72 -12.58 0.38
N LEU A 156 3.49 -12.77 0.87
CA LEU A 156 2.43 -11.78 0.78
C LEU A 156 2.90 -10.50 1.46
N ASN A 157 3.08 -9.44 0.70
CA ASN A 157 3.60 -8.17 1.17
C ASN A 157 2.50 -7.22 1.64
N ILE A 158 2.87 -6.00 2.08
CA ILE A 158 1.90 -5.02 2.58
C ILE A 158 0.85 -4.63 1.53
N ASP A 159 1.20 -4.57 0.24
CA ASP A 159 0.22 -4.23 -0.80
C ASP A 159 -0.84 -5.33 -0.95
N GLY A 160 -0.42 -6.59 -0.91
CA GLY A 160 -1.32 -7.74 -0.88
C GLY A 160 -2.18 -7.80 0.40
N ALA A 161 -1.61 -7.42 1.55
CA ALA A 161 -2.36 -7.35 2.81
C ALA A 161 -3.41 -6.24 2.80
N ILE A 162 -3.09 -5.05 2.28
CA ILE A 162 -4.05 -3.95 2.10
C ILE A 162 -5.18 -4.40 1.16
N ALA A 163 -4.84 -5.05 0.05
CA ALA A 163 -5.81 -5.62 -0.88
C ALA A 163 -6.75 -6.62 -0.20
N ALA A 164 -6.21 -7.54 0.62
CA ALA A 164 -7.01 -8.48 1.38
C ALA A 164 -7.95 -7.79 2.37
N VAL A 165 -7.48 -6.79 3.13
CA VAL A 165 -8.32 -6.01 4.05
C VAL A 165 -9.44 -5.28 3.31
N MET A 166 -9.13 -4.64 2.19
CA MET A 166 -10.14 -3.94 1.37
C MET A 166 -11.27 -4.88 0.94
N LEU A 167 -10.90 -6.06 0.45
CA LEU A 167 -11.86 -7.06 -0.03
C LEU A 167 -12.66 -7.68 1.13
N GLU A 168 -12.05 -7.93 2.29
CA GLU A 168 -12.76 -8.38 3.50
C GLU A 168 -13.78 -7.34 3.99
N LEU A 169 -13.47 -6.04 3.82
CA LEU A 169 -14.37 -4.94 4.13
C LEU A 169 -15.40 -4.65 3.01
N GLY A 170 -15.34 -5.38 1.90
CA GLY A 170 -16.26 -5.25 0.77
C GLY A 170 -16.06 -3.99 -0.08
N PHE A 171 -14.86 -3.42 -0.09
CA PHE A 171 -14.52 -2.33 -1.00
C PHE A 171 -14.23 -2.83 -2.42
N ASP A 172 -14.49 -1.96 -3.40
CA ASP A 172 -14.11 -2.20 -4.80
C ASP A 172 -12.59 -2.22 -4.96
N ALA A 173 -12.06 -3.20 -5.69
CA ALA A 173 -10.64 -3.35 -5.95
C ALA A 173 -9.99 -2.10 -6.55
N ARG A 174 -10.73 -1.36 -7.40
CA ARG A 174 -10.30 -0.10 -8.03
C ARG A 174 -9.98 1.03 -7.05
N LEU A 175 -10.37 0.91 -5.78
CA LEU A 175 -10.04 1.87 -4.73
C LEU A 175 -8.63 1.67 -4.13
N GLY A 176 -7.87 0.67 -4.58
CA GLY A 176 -6.55 0.36 -4.03
C GLY A 176 -5.60 1.55 -4.00
N LYS A 177 -5.49 2.29 -5.10
CA LYS A 177 -4.66 3.52 -5.13
C LYS A 177 -5.22 4.63 -4.26
N ALA A 178 -6.54 4.75 -4.14
CA ALA A 178 -7.17 5.76 -3.29
C ALA A 178 -6.83 5.53 -1.82
N PHE A 179 -6.91 4.30 -1.31
CA PHE A 179 -6.50 3.98 0.06
C PHE A 179 -5.01 4.22 0.32
N PHE A 180 -4.17 3.86 -0.64
CA PHE A 180 -2.75 4.17 -0.54
C PHE A 180 -2.51 5.69 -0.45
N LEU A 181 -3.18 6.49 -1.29
CA LEU A 181 -3.09 7.96 -1.28
C LEU A 181 -3.60 8.57 0.02
N ILE A 182 -4.79 8.17 0.48
CA ILE A 182 -5.42 8.68 1.72
C ILE A 182 -4.48 8.48 2.92
N SER A 183 -3.83 7.34 2.99
CA SER A 183 -2.88 7.04 4.05
C SER A 183 -1.57 7.82 3.88
N ARG A 184 -0.98 7.79 2.69
CA ARG A 184 0.35 8.31 2.40
C ARG A 184 0.47 9.84 2.49
N ILE A 185 -0.62 10.58 2.24
CA ILE A 185 -0.59 12.04 2.23
C ILE A 185 -0.17 12.63 3.59
N VAL A 186 -0.43 11.94 4.69
CA VAL A 186 -0.02 12.39 6.03
C VAL A 186 1.50 12.38 6.16
N ALA A 187 2.15 11.29 5.74
CA ALA A 187 3.61 11.20 5.73
C ALA A 187 4.23 12.19 4.73
N MET A 188 3.63 12.37 3.54
CA MET A 188 4.07 13.40 2.60
C MET A 188 4.08 14.77 3.25
N ALA A 189 3.00 15.16 3.94
CA ALA A 189 2.89 16.45 4.60
C ALA A 189 3.92 16.61 5.72
N SER A 190 4.17 15.55 6.49
CA SER A 190 5.19 15.55 7.55
C SER A 190 6.59 15.79 6.97
N HIS A 191 6.97 15.07 5.94
CA HIS A 191 8.29 15.20 5.30
C HIS A 191 8.48 16.52 4.58
N VAL A 192 7.42 17.07 3.96
CA VAL A 192 7.46 18.41 3.36
C VAL A 192 7.63 19.48 4.44
N LYS A 193 6.89 19.36 5.56
CA LYS A 193 7.03 20.27 6.70
C LYS A 193 8.46 20.25 7.23
N GLU A 194 9.03 19.08 7.45
CA GLU A 194 10.42 18.90 7.90
C GLU A 194 11.41 19.57 6.93
N GLU A 195 11.24 19.39 5.61
CA GLU A 195 12.10 20.01 4.61
C GLU A 195 12.03 21.54 4.64
N MET A 196 10.82 22.10 4.75
CA MET A 196 10.62 23.55 4.87
C MET A 196 11.26 24.14 6.12
N GLU A 197 11.29 23.39 7.24
CA GLU A 197 11.92 23.80 8.51
C GLU A 197 13.45 23.75 8.44
N GLN A 198 14.01 22.76 7.75
CA GLN A 198 15.46 22.58 7.58
C GLN A 198 16.09 23.66 6.70
N LYS A 199 15.31 24.32 5.83
CA LYS A 199 15.78 25.36 4.89
C LYS A 199 16.97 24.89 4.04
N ASN A 200 16.94 23.62 3.61
CA ASN A 200 17.96 23.06 2.73
C ASN A 200 17.99 23.81 1.39
N SER A 201 19.17 23.82 0.75
CA SER A 201 19.27 24.16 -0.66
C SER A 201 18.55 23.11 -1.50
N TYR A 202 18.16 23.46 -2.72
CA TYR A 202 17.59 22.49 -3.65
C TYR A 202 18.55 21.32 -3.89
N TYR A 203 17.97 20.13 -4.05
CA TYR A 203 18.71 18.89 -4.28
C TYR A 203 19.35 18.88 -5.67
N ARG A 204 20.57 18.35 -5.75
CA ARG A 204 21.30 18.11 -7.01
C ARG A 204 21.60 16.63 -7.12
N LEU A 205 21.61 16.12 -8.33
CA LEU A 205 22.18 14.80 -8.61
C LEU A 205 23.68 14.84 -8.36
N ASP A 206 24.26 13.75 -7.89
CA ASP A 206 25.68 13.59 -7.80
C ASP A 206 26.27 13.54 -9.22
N GLU A 207 27.42 14.20 -9.43
CA GLU A 207 28.08 14.24 -10.76
C GLU A 207 28.43 12.84 -11.26
N THR A 208 28.64 11.87 -10.36
CA THR A 208 28.90 10.47 -10.70
C THR A 208 27.69 9.74 -11.25
N GLU A 209 26.48 10.24 -11.01
CA GLU A 209 25.22 9.68 -11.54
C GLU A 209 24.84 10.26 -12.92
N VAL A 210 25.55 11.30 -13.35
CA VAL A 210 25.33 11.95 -14.65
C VAL A 210 26.32 11.38 -15.67
N GLN A 211 25.86 10.53 -16.58
CA GLN A 211 26.65 10.07 -17.71
C GLN A 211 26.55 11.09 -18.83
N ASN A 212 27.65 11.75 -19.15
CA ASN A 212 27.76 12.54 -20.38
C ASN A 212 28.17 11.57 -21.51
N GLU A 213 27.27 11.32 -22.45
CA GLU A 213 27.64 10.70 -23.72
C GLU A 213 28.40 11.77 -24.54
N GLU A 214 29.67 11.52 -24.86
CA GLU A 214 30.46 12.33 -25.81
C GLU A 214 30.03 12.04 -27.25
#